data_108a3b28ba7b0c5853ed7fd380bcfff1
#
_entry.id   108a3b28ba7b0c5853ed7fd380bcfff1
#
_cell.length_a   1.000
_cell.length_b   1.000
_cell.length_c   1.000
_cell.angle_alpha   90.00
_cell.angle_beta   90.00
_cell.angle_gamma   90.00
#
_symmetry.space_group_name_H-M   'P 1'
#
loop_
_entity.id
_entity.type
_entity.pdbx_description
1 polymer ?
#
loop_
_entity_poly.entity_id
_entity_poly.type
_entity_poly.pdbx_seq_one_letter_code
_entity_poly.pdbx_strand_id
1 'polypeptide(L)'
;HKKKQDGSIVPSVDPMSSIGSQDTKDGTRECADKAITLVKDNRHLLPLSPGKTKRIYLNVIENYVSNKSPFATNIKERLEKEGFAVTLRKRKMDLNMDLLNKGIPTPTLLKVMKEIQANTQDFVSQYDMCMIVLNMETVSNATVVRVNWKVMFGLGNDIPWYAGEMPLVVISTANPYHLLDIPMAHTYINAYTGTQVVLDALFDKLMGRSAFKGVSPVDPFCGHEDTTL
;
A
#
# COMPACT_ATOMS: atom_id res chain seq x y z
N HIS A 1 -8.29 -20.66 36.55
CA HIS A 1 -8.05 -20.78 37.99
C HIS A 1 -7.02 -21.88 38.34
N LYS A 2 -7.06 -23.08 37.73
CA LYS A 2 -6.11 -24.20 38.03
C LYS A 2 -4.65 -23.82 37.75
N LYS A 3 -4.34 -23.15 36.62
CA LYS A 3 -2.98 -22.75 36.26
C LYS A 3 -2.33 -21.75 37.23
N LYS A 4 -3.15 -21.04 38.00
CA LYS A 4 -2.67 -20.06 38.99
C LYS A 4 -2.25 -20.75 40.31
N GLN A 5 -2.77 -21.95 40.56
CA GLN A 5 -2.47 -22.70 41.79
C GLN A 5 -1.21 -23.57 41.72
N ASP A 6 -0.82 -24.00 40.49
CA ASP A 6 0.35 -24.87 40.28
C ASP A 6 1.62 -24.11 39.85
N GLY A 7 1.57 -22.75 39.86
CA GLY A 7 2.70 -21.90 39.47
C GLY A 7 3.03 -21.90 37.98
N SER A 8 2.23 -22.57 37.14
CA SER A 8 2.49 -22.73 35.71
C SER A 8 2.33 -21.44 34.87
N ILE A 9 1.93 -20.35 35.51
CA ILE A 9 1.80 -19.03 34.85
C ILE A 9 3.14 -18.30 34.83
N VAL A 10 4.06 -18.64 35.73
CA VAL A 10 5.39 -18.04 35.77
C VAL A 10 6.34 -18.91 34.95
N PRO A 11 6.92 -18.36 33.86
CA PRO A 11 7.89 -19.13 33.08
C PRO A 11 9.07 -19.57 33.96
N SER A 12 9.52 -20.81 33.81
CA SER A 12 10.71 -21.34 34.52
C SER A 12 12.02 -20.78 33.97
N VAL A 13 11.96 -20.08 32.85
CA VAL A 13 13.10 -19.43 32.16
C VAL A 13 12.80 -17.96 32.03
N ASP A 14 13.82 -17.11 32.13
CA ASP A 14 13.68 -15.68 31.90
C ASP A 14 13.03 -15.39 30.51
N PRO A 15 11.82 -14.80 30.47
CA PRO A 15 11.12 -14.53 29.23
C PRO A 15 11.94 -13.66 28.28
N MET A 16 12.83 -12.82 28.80
CA MET A 16 13.68 -11.93 27.99
C MET A 16 14.68 -12.70 27.13
N SER A 17 15.08 -13.90 27.54
CA SER A 17 15.96 -14.76 26.75
C SER A 17 15.32 -15.28 25.45
N SER A 18 13.99 -15.31 25.39
CA SER A 18 13.22 -15.78 24.22
C SER A 18 12.84 -14.65 23.26
N ILE A 19 12.84 -13.40 23.76
CA ILE A 19 12.48 -12.23 22.94
C ILE A 19 13.59 -11.93 21.93
N GLY A 20 13.23 -11.99 20.63
CA GLY A 20 14.19 -11.71 19.56
C GLY A 20 15.18 -12.84 19.31
N SER A 21 14.92 -14.05 19.83
CA SER A 21 15.70 -15.25 19.48
C SER A 21 15.67 -15.52 17.97
N GLN A 22 16.64 -16.28 17.45
CA GLN A 22 16.67 -16.63 16.04
C GLN A 22 15.41 -17.38 15.61
N ASP A 23 14.94 -18.34 16.41
CA ASP A 23 13.70 -19.09 16.14
C ASP A 23 12.48 -18.18 16.04
N THR A 24 12.37 -17.17 16.92
CA THR A 24 11.29 -16.18 16.86
C THR A 24 11.36 -15.35 15.58
N LYS A 25 12.55 -14.94 15.15
CA LYS A 25 12.74 -14.20 13.92
C LYS A 25 12.40 -15.02 12.69
N ASP A 26 12.83 -16.28 12.66
CA ASP A 26 12.59 -17.20 11.55
C ASP A 26 11.10 -17.56 11.45
N GLY A 27 10.44 -17.83 12.57
CA GLY A 27 9.00 -18.04 12.66
C GLY A 27 8.21 -16.80 12.17
N THR A 28 8.66 -15.60 12.54
CA THR A 28 8.02 -14.34 12.08
C THR A 28 8.15 -14.17 10.57
N ARG A 29 9.32 -14.46 9.98
CA ARG A 29 9.52 -14.41 8.52
C ARG A 29 8.66 -15.43 7.79
N GLU A 30 8.60 -16.66 8.31
CA GLU A 30 7.77 -17.70 7.74
C GLU A 30 6.28 -17.34 7.77
N CYS A 31 5.79 -16.80 8.90
CA CYS A 31 4.42 -16.30 9.02
C CYS A 31 4.14 -15.17 8.01
N ALA A 32 5.05 -14.21 7.89
CA ALA A 32 4.93 -13.12 6.93
C ALA A 32 4.86 -13.64 5.48
N ASP A 33 5.74 -14.58 5.10
CA ASP A 33 5.73 -15.18 3.77
C ASP A 33 4.43 -15.94 3.48
N LYS A 34 3.91 -16.69 4.45
CA LYS A 34 2.69 -17.49 4.27
C LYS A 34 1.41 -16.66 4.29
N ALA A 35 1.39 -15.54 5.03
CA ALA A 35 0.18 -14.73 5.21
C ALA A 35 -0.17 -13.88 3.99
N ILE A 36 0.82 -13.34 3.29
CA ILE A 36 0.57 -12.41 2.17
C ILE A 36 -0.24 -13.09 1.08
N THR A 37 -1.35 -12.47 0.71
CA THR A 37 -2.38 -13.03 -0.15
C THR A 37 -2.51 -12.25 -1.44
N LEU A 38 -2.38 -12.93 -2.57
CA LEU A 38 -2.80 -12.40 -3.87
C LEU A 38 -4.29 -12.68 -4.02
N VAL A 39 -5.11 -11.63 -3.91
CA VAL A 39 -6.56 -11.74 -3.99
C VAL A 39 -7.03 -11.71 -5.44
N LYS A 40 -6.34 -10.92 -6.28
CA LYS A 40 -6.73 -10.67 -7.66
C LYS A 40 -5.49 -10.36 -8.51
N ASP A 41 -5.41 -10.94 -9.71
CA ASP A 41 -4.41 -10.60 -10.74
C ASP A 41 -4.92 -10.93 -12.15
N ASN A 42 -5.96 -10.23 -12.58
CA ASN A 42 -6.68 -10.51 -13.84
C ASN A 42 -5.84 -10.25 -15.08
N ARG A 43 -4.83 -9.40 -14.97
CA ARG A 43 -3.95 -9.05 -16.10
C ARG A 43 -2.59 -9.71 -16.02
N HIS A 44 -2.38 -10.61 -15.06
CA HIS A 44 -1.11 -11.33 -14.87
C HIS A 44 0.09 -10.37 -14.83
N LEU A 45 -0.02 -9.32 -14.00
CA LEU A 45 1.02 -8.30 -13.85
C LEU A 45 2.21 -8.80 -13.04
N LEU A 46 2.02 -9.82 -12.23
CA LEU A 46 3.06 -10.40 -11.39
C LEU A 46 3.75 -11.58 -12.07
N PRO A 47 5.04 -11.79 -11.82
CA PRO A 47 5.95 -10.94 -11.05
C PRO A 47 6.29 -9.64 -11.80
N LEU A 48 6.55 -8.58 -11.02
CA LEU A 48 6.99 -7.30 -11.56
C LEU A 48 8.38 -7.42 -12.18
N SER A 49 8.59 -6.75 -13.29
CA SER A 49 9.88 -6.75 -13.99
C SER A 49 10.21 -5.36 -14.53
N PRO A 50 11.36 -4.76 -14.14
CA PRO A 50 11.81 -3.48 -14.69
C PRO A 50 12.04 -3.49 -16.21
N GLY A 51 12.20 -4.68 -16.80
CA GLY A 51 12.31 -4.84 -18.25
C GLY A 51 10.97 -4.67 -18.99
N LYS A 52 9.84 -4.89 -18.30
CA LYS A 52 8.48 -4.75 -18.88
C LYS A 52 7.81 -3.44 -18.47
N THR A 53 7.92 -3.08 -17.20
CA THR A 53 7.27 -1.91 -16.61
C THR A 53 8.29 -1.15 -15.76
N LYS A 54 8.98 -0.19 -16.35
CA LYS A 54 10.10 0.49 -15.67
C LYS A 54 9.66 1.69 -14.82
N ARG A 55 8.71 2.48 -15.34
CA ARG A 55 8.30 3.76 -14.75
C ARG A 55 7.04 3.56 -13.92
N ILE A 56 7.16 3.65 -12.60
CA ILE A 56 6.05 3.45 -11.65
C ILE A 56 5.60 4.80 -11.10
N TYR A 57 4.29 5.08 -11.20
CA TYR A 57 3.65 6.11 -10.41
C TYR A 57 3.16 5.50 -9.11
N LEU A 58 3.80 5.87 -8.00
CA LEU A 58 3.51 5.34 -6.66
C LEU A 58 2.63 6.30 -5.87
N ASN A 59 1.47 5.83 -5.44
CA ASN A 59 0.58 6.55 -4.53
C ASN A 59 0.46 5.77 -3.21
N VAL A 60 0.91 6.36 -2.11
CA VAL A 60 0.80 5.77 -0.77
C VAL A 60 -0.27 6.54 0.01
N ILE A 61 -1.30 5.84 0.45
CA ILE A 61 -2.43 6.40 1.19
C ILE A 61 -2.34 5.96 2.64
N GLU A 62 -2.26 6.92 3.54
CA GLU A 62 -2.12 6.72 4.99
C GLU A 62 -3.21 7.48 5.74
N ASN A 63 -3.46 7.10 6.99
CA ASN A 63 -4.43 7.78 7.85
C ASN A 63 -4.12 9.27 8.03
N TYR A 64 -2.84 9.60 8.07
CA TYR A 64 -2.36 10.98 8.20
C TYR A 64 -1.68 11.42 6.92
N VAL A 65 -2.08 12.59 6.45
CA VAL A 65 -1.50 13.20 5.25
C VAL A 65 -0.12 13.74 5.57
N SER A 66 0.92 13.16 4.98
CA SER A 66 2.27 13.70 5.05
C SER A 66 3.03 13.46 3.75
N ASN A 67 3.62 14.52 3.19
CA ASN A 67 4.54 14.38 2.06
C ASN A 67 5.93 13.86 2.47
N LYS A 68 6.16 13.69 3.78
CA LYS A 68 7.42 13.19 4.36
C LYS A 68 7.21 11.85 5.07
N SER A 69 6.29 11.01 4.60
CA SER A 69 6.06 9.70 5.18
C SER A 69 7.30 8.81 5.07
N PRO A 70 7.85 8.33 6.19
CA PRO A 70 8.95 7.36 6.17
C PRO A 70 8.53 6.05 5.50
N PHE A 71 7.27 5.65 5.65
CA PHE A 71 6.73 4.46 5.03
C PHE A 71 6.69 4.59 3.50
N ALA A 72 6.15 5.69 2.97
CA ALA A 72 6.12 5.95 1.53
C ALA A 72 7.54 6.02 0.93
N THR A 73 8.48 6.64 1.65
CA THR A 73 9.89 6.69 1.26
C THR A 73 10.51 5.30 1.21
N ASN A 74 10.26 4.46 2.21
CA ASN A 74 10.75 3.07 2.24
C ASN A 74 10.23 2.26 1.05
N ILE A 75 8.93 2.32 0.75
CA ILE A 75 8.36 1.62 -0.41
C ILE A 75 9.03 2.09 -1.73
N LYS A 76 9.18 3.41 -1.89
CA LYS A 76 9.87 3.98 -3.05
C LYS A 76 11.30 3.45 -3.19
N GLU A 77 12.10 3.55 -2.13
CA GLU A 77 13.50 3.10 -2.14
C GLU A 77 13.64 1.62 -2.43
N ARG A 78 12.73 0.78 -1.93
CA ARG A 78 12.71 -0.65 -2.23
C ARG A 78 12.45 -0.91 -3.71
N LEU A 79 11.46 -0.26 -4.30
CA LEU A 79 11.19 -0.37 -5.74
C LEU A 79 12.39 0.12 -6.59
N GLU A 80 13.03 1.21 -6.18
CA GLU A 80 14.22 1.74 -6.87
C GLU A 80 15.42 0.78 -6.78
N LYS A 81 15.61 0.09 -5.66
CA LYS A 81 16.61 -0.97 -5.50
C LYS A 81 16.37 -2.16 -6.43
N GLU A 82 15.12 -2.46 -6.74
CA GLU A 82 14.75 -3.49 -7.71
C GLU A 82 14.90 -3.01 -9.18
N GLY A 83 15.31 -1.77 -9.39
CA GLY A 83 15.60 -1.20 -10.71
C GLY A 83 14.48 -0.42 -11.38
N PHE A 84 13.39 -0.12 -10.67
CA PHE A 84 12.31 0.72 -11.17
C PHE A 84 12.64 2.21 -11.07
N ALA A 85 12.07 2.99 -11.97
CA ALA A 85 12.07 4.45 -11.88
C ALA A 85 10.74 4.87 -11.21
N VAL A 86 10.80 5.36 -9.97
CA VAL A 86 9.61 5.58 -9.15
C VAL A 86 9.34 7.07 -8.94
N THR A 87 8.17 7.50 -9.35
CA THR A 87 7.64 8.82 -9.02
C THR A 87 6.63 8.69 -7.89
N LEU A 88 7.01 9.14 -6.71
CA LEU A 88 6.09 9.21 -5.57
C LEU A 88 5.12 10.37 -5.77
N ARG A 89 3.81 10.07 -5.67
CA ARG A 89 2.78 11.09 -5.75
C ARG A 89 2.95 12.13 -4.65
N LYS A 90 3.04 13.38 -5.05
CA LYS A 90 2.98 14.52 -4.13
C LYS A 90 1.52 14.91 -3.93
N ARG A 91 1.07 15.01 -2.70
CA ARG A 91 -0.28 15.49 -2.41
C ARG A 91 -0.35 16.99 -2.68
N LYS A 92 -1.23 17.37 -3.59
CA LYS A 92 -1.39 18.75 -4.08
C LYS A 92 -1.81 19.73 -2.99
N MET A 93 -2.42 19.24 -1.92
CA MET A 93 -2.86 20.06 -0.80
C MET A 93 -1.70 20.65 0.00
N ASP A 94 -0.64 19.87 0.21
CA ASP A 94 0.55 20.37 0.93
C ASP A 94 1.30 21.40 0.09
N LEU A 95 1.30 21.22 -1.25
CA LEU A 95 1.80 22.23 -2.17
C LEU A 95 0.98 23.54 -2.10
N ASN A 96 -0.34 23.44 -1.96
CA ASN A 96 -1.22 24.61 -1.91
C ASN A 96 -1.12 25.38 -0.59
N MET A 97 -1.01 24.69 0.54
CA MET A 97 -0.86 25.34 1.85
C MET A 97 0.49 26.04 1.99
N ASP A 98 1.58 25.41 1.55
CA ASP A 98 2.91 26.05 1.52
C ASP A 98 2.94 27.26 0.59
N LEU A 99 2.25 27.16 -0.53
CA LEU A 99 2.14 28.23 -1.50
C LEU A 99 1.25 29.38 -0.97
N LEU A 100 0.10 29.10 -0.38
CA LEU A 100 -0.80 30.10 0.22
C LEU A 100 -0.12 30.85 1.37
N ASN A 101 0.67 30.16 2.18
CA ASN A 101 1.40 30.78 3.29
C ASN A 101 2.57 31.67 2.84
N LYS A 102 3.07 31.50 1.60
CA LYS A 102 4.21 32.25 1.05
C LYS A 102 3.83 33.39 0.08
N GLY A 103 2.51 33.62 -0.17
CA GLY A 103 2.06 34.64 -1.11
C GLY A 103 2.49 34.33 -2.55
N ILE A 104 1.71 33.52 -3.29
CA ILE A 104 2.11 32.96 -4.58
C ILE A 104 2.06 33.99 -5.71
N PRO A 105 3.13 34.16 -6.48
CA PRO A 105 3.05 34.85 -7.77
C PRO A 105 2.13 34.12 -8.74
N THR A 106 1.28 34.82 -9.45
CA THR A 106 0.31 34.31 -10.44
C THR A 106 0.89 33.30 -11.44
N PRO A 107 2.13 33.45 -11.97
CA PRO A 107 2.73 32.45 -12.86
C PRO A 107 2.97 31.08 -12.22
N THR A 108 3.31 31.05 -10.93
CA THR A 108 3.49 29.80 -10.18
C THR A 108 2.18 29.08 -9.93
N LEU A 109 1.11 29.84 -9.65
CA LEU A 109 -0.24 29.31 -9.53
C LEU A 109 -0.72 28.67 -10.85
N LEU A 110 -0.51 29.33 -11.97
CA LEU A 110 -0.85 28.80 -13.30
C LEU A 110 -0.07 27.52 -13.63
N LYS A 111 1.21 27.42 -13.23
CA LYS A 111 1.99 26.21 -13.40
C LYS A 111 1.45 25.06 -12.57
N VAL A 112 1.12 25.30 -11.30
CA VAL A 112 0.49 24.31 -10.42
C VAL A 112 -0.88 23.89 -10.96
N MET A 113 -1.69 24.81 -11.48
CA MET A 113 -2.98 24.48 -12.09
C MET A 113 -2.81 23.63 -13.35
N LYS A 114 -1.80 23.88 -14.18
CA LYS A 114 -1.49 23.01 -15.33
C LYS A 114 -1.06 21.61 -14.93
N GLU A 115 -0.27 21.47 -13.87
CA GLU A 115 0.11 20.17 -13.32
C GLU A 115 -1.10 19.42 -12.71
N ILE A 116 -2.12 20.16 -12.26
CA ILE A 116 -3.40 19.63 -11.77
C ILE A 116 -4.28 19.12 -12.91
N GLN A 117 -4.22 19.76 -14.05
CA GLN A 117 -5.01 19.45 -15.25
C GLN A 117 -4.27 18.51 -16.20
N ALA A 118 -3.32 17.71 -15.71
CA ALA A 118 -2.58 16.76 -16.54
C ALA A 118 -3.54 15.93 -17.39
N ASN A 119 -3.38 16.03 -18.70
CA ASN A 119 -4.12 15.23 -19.65
C ASN A 119 -3.83 13.73 -19.43
N THR A 120 -4.83 12.87 -19.57
CA THR A 120 -4.68 11.42 -19.46
C THR A 120 -3.55 10.88 -20.36
N GLN A 121 -3.46 11.36 -21.59
CA GLN A 121 -2.41 10.94 -22.52
C GLN A 121 -1.01 11.30 -22.03
N ASP A 122 -0.83 12.51 -21.49
CA ASP A 122 0.45 12.95 -20.92
C ASP A 122 0.84 12.08 -19.73
N PHE A 123 -0.11 11.70 -18.88
CA PHE A 123 0.12 10.83 -17.74
C PHE A 123 0.52 9.41 -18.18
N VAL A 124 -0.25 8.80 -19.09
CA VAL A 124 0.02 7.46 -19.61
C VAL A 124 1.34 7.39 -20.37
N SER A 125 1.76 8.49 -21.02
CA SER A 125 3.07 8.55 -21.70
C SER A 125 4.26 8.59 -20.73
N GLN A 126 4.05 9.05 -19.49
CA GLN A 126 5.10 9.19 -18.48
C GLN A 126 5.34 7.93 -17.64
N TYR A 127 4.32 7.09 -17.47
CA TYR A 127 4.36 5.93 -16.59
C TYR A 127 3.94 4.66 -17.32
N ASP A 128 4.51 3.54 -16.92
CA ASP A 128 4.19 2.22 -17.45
C ASP A 128 3.18 1.49 -16.56
N MET A 129 3.13 1.85 -15.27
CA MET A 129 2.26 1.22 -14.28
C MET A 129 2.00 2.19 -13.12
N CYS A 130 0.82 2.07 -12.53
CA CYS A 130 0.49 2.68 -11.25
C CYS A 130 0.52 1.66 -10.12
N MET A 131 1.02 2.07 -8.97
CA MET A 131 0.98 1.29 -7.74
C MET A 131 0.35 2.13 -6.63
N ILE A 132 -0.66 1.57 -5.97
CA ILE A 132 -1.29 2.16 -4.79
C ILE A 132 -0.96 1.29 -3.59
N VAL A 133 -0.44 1.89 -2.52
CA VAL A 133 -0.23 1.21 -1.24
C VAL A 133 -1.15 1.86 -0.21
N LEU A 134 -2.05 1.05 0.35
CA LEU A 134 -3.02 1.46 1.36
C LEU A 134 -2.50 1.07 2.74
N ASN A 135 -1.90 2.05 3.43
CA ASN A 135 -1.38 1.89 4.79
C ASN A 135 -2.31 2.61 5.79
N MET A 136 -3.55 2.13 5.84
CA MET A 136 -4.62 2.72 6.66
C MET A 136 -5.08 1.73 7.72
N GLU A 137 -4.52 1.86 8.92
CA GLU A 137 -4.90 1.02 10.05
C GLU A 137 -6.19 1.49 10.70
N THR A 138 -6.90 0.55 11.32
CA THR A 138 -8.09 0.85 12.13
C THR A 138 -7.66 1.63 13.37
N VAL A 139 -8.19 2.83 13.54
CA VAL A 139 -7.93 3.66 14.72
C VAL A 139 -8.96 3.32 15.79
N SER A 140 -8.57 3.41 17.05
CA SER A 140 -9.48 3.28 18.18
C SER A 140 -10.71 4.19 18.00
N ASN A 141 -11.90 3.64 18.24
CA ASN A 141 -13.21 4.28 18.03
C ASN A 141 -13.64 4.51 16.56
N ALA A 142 -12.88 4.02 15.58
CA ALA A 142 -13.35 3.98 14.21
C ALA A 142 -14.05 2.65 13.93
N THR A 143 -15.31 2.71 13.51
CA THR A 143 -16.11 1.50 13.23
C THR A 143 -15.75 0.85 11.90
N VAL A 144 -15.31 1.65 10.93
CA VAL A 144 -14.89 1.20 9.60
C VAL A 144 -13.75 2.07 9.12
N VAL A 145 -12.66 1.43 8.67
CA VAL A 145 -11.59 2.14 7.97
C VAL A 145 -11.77 1.90 6.47
N ARG A 146 -12.39 2.88 5.84
CA ARG A 146 -12.58 2.93 4.38
C ARG A 146 -11.57 3.89 3.78
N VAL A 147 -11.17 3.62 2.54
CA VAL A 147 -10.34 4.56 1.79
C VAL A 147 -11.18 5.80 1.48
N ASN A 148 -10.86 6.89 2.14
CA ASN A 148 -11.54 8.14 1.90
C ASN A 148 -10.89 8.85 0.70
N TRP A 149 -11.47 8.64 -0.47
CA TRP A 149 -11.09 9.32 -1.71
C TRP A 149 -11.45 10.81 -1.63
N LYS A 150 -10.69 11.58 -0.85
CA LYS A 150 -11.00 13.00 -0.65
C LYS A 150 -10.80 13.80 -1.93
N VAL A 151 -11.89 14.39 -2.38
CA VAL A 151 -11.87 15.52 -3.30
C VAL A 151 -11.93 16.78 -2.44
N MET A 152 -10.81 17.45 -2.20
CA MET A 152 -10.83 18.72 -1.50
C MET A 152 -10.81 19.85 -2.49
N PHE A 153 -11.88 20.65 -2.55
CA PHE A 153 -12.06 21.82 -3.40
C PHE A 153 -11.75 21.62 -4.89
N GLY A 154 -11.94 20.41 -5.42
CA GLY A 154 -11.62 20.09 -6.81
C GLY A 154 -10.11 20.08 -7.15
N LEU A 155 -9.22 20.29 -6.19
CA LEU A 155 -7.80 20.49 -6.42
C LEU A 155 -6.92 19.28 -6.07
N GLY A 156 -7.48 18.21 -5.53
CA GLY A 156 -6.70 17.03 -5.15
C GLY A 156 -7.55 15.80 -5.18
N ASN A 157 -7.51 15.08 -6.27
CA ASN A 157 -8.26 13.87 -6.42
C ASN A 157 -7.38 12.68 -6.09
N ASP A 158 -7.67 12.00 -4.96
CA ASP A 158 -7.04 10.73 -4.62
C ASP A 158 -7.67 9.57 -5.39
N ILE A 159 -8.81 9.82 -6.06
CA ILE A 159 -9.49 8.82 -6.89
C ILE A 159 -8.54 8.33 -7.97
N PRO A 160 -8.35 7.01 -8.10
CA PRO A 160 -7.45 6.43 -9.10
C PRO A 160 -8.10 6.42 -10.49
N TRP A 161 -8.37 7.58 -11.06
CA TRP A 161 -9.00 7.76 -12.38
C TRP A 161 -8.23 7.05 -13.50
N TYR A 162 -6.93 6.84 -13.30
CA TYR A 162 -6.04 6.17 -14.22
C TYR A 162 -6.17 4.63 -14.23
N ALA A 163 -7.00 4.06 -13.36
CA ALA A 163 -7.14 2.62 -13.21
C ALA A 163 -7.62 1.91 -14.50
N GLY A 164 -8.43 2.60 -15.30
CA GLY A 164 -8.89 2.08 -16.60
C GLY A 164 -7.87 2.22 -17.73
N GLU A 165 -6.90 3.12 -17.57
CA GLU A 165 -6.01 3.54 -18.65
C GLU A 165 -4.67 2.79 -18.66
N MET A 166 -4.25 2.26 -17.53
CA MET A 166 -2.96 1.61 -17.39
C MET A 166 -2.96 0.50 -16.33
N PRO A 167 -1.94 -0.39 -16.32
CA PRO A 167 -1.79 -1.40 -15.30
C PRO A 167 -1.80 -0.80 -13.88
N LEU A 168 -2.62 -1.36 -12.99
CA LEU A 168 -2.74 -0.91 -11.61
C LEU A 168 -2.53 -2.08 -10.65
N VAL A 169 -1.53 -1.95 -9.79
CA VAL A 169 -1.29 -2.84 -8.64
C VAL A 169 -1.69 -2.12 -7.36
N VAL A 170 -2.53 -2.76 -6.56
CA VAL A 170 -2.95 -2.24 -5.26
C VAL A 170 -2.49 -3.19 -4.16
N ILE A 171 -1.89 -2.63 -3.12
CA ILE A 171 -1.39 -3.37 -1.96
C ILE A 171 -2.01 -2.78 -0.71
N SER A 172 -2.75 -3.58 0.04
CA SER A 172 -3.23 -3.20 1.37
C SER A 172 -2.28 -3.75 2.44
N THR A 173 -1.70 -2.86 3.24
CA THR A 173 -0.84 -3.20 4.37
C THR A 173 -1.57 -3.08 5.71
N ALA A 174 -2.88 -3.08 5.72
CA ALA A 174 -3.67 -2.94 6.93
C ALA A 174 -4.82 -3.94 7.01
N ASN A 175 -5.94 -3.70 6.34
CA ASN A 175 -7.09 -4.57 6.46
C ASN A 175 -7.53 -5.17 5.10
N PRO A 176 -8.17 -6.34 5.09
CA PRO A 176 -8.55 -7.03 3.86
C PRO A 176 -9.76 -6.44 3.14
N TYR A 177 -10.45 -5.46 3.73
CA TYR A 177 -11.68 -4.88 3.19
C TYR A 177 -11.46 -3.69 2.25
N HIS A 178 -10.24 -3.21 2.11
CA HIS A 178 -9.93 -2.08 1.21
C HIS A 178 -10.26 -2.35 -0.26
N LEU A 179 -10.37 -3.63 -0.67
CA LEU A 179 -10.81 -3.97 -2.02
C LEU A 179 -12.20 -3.41 -2.36
N LEU A 180 -13.09 -3.25 -1.35
CA LEU A 180 -14.39 -2.60 -1.52
C LEU A 180 -14.30 -1.16 -2.02
N ASP A 181 -13.19 -0.49 -1.74
CA ASP A 181 -12.97 0.92 -2.10
C ASP A 181 -12.29 1.08 -3.46
N ILE A 182 -11.69 -0.01 -3.99
CA ILE A 182 -10.98 -0.02 -5.25
C ILE A 182 -11.21 -1.33 -6.04
N PRO A 183 -12.47 -1.68 -6.31
CA PRO A 183 -12.80 -2.95 -6.99
C PRO A 183 -12.26 -3.01 -8.42
N MET A 184 -11.95 -1.86 -9.04
CA MET A 184 -11.38 -1.77 -10.38
C MET A 184 -9.88 -2.13 -10.43
N ALA A 185 -9.20 -2.42 -9.31
CA ALA A 185 -7.81 -2.85 -9.31
C ALA A 185 -7.64 -4.13 -10.17
N HIS A 186 -6.63 -4.16 -11.03
CA HIS A 186 -6.33 -5.35 -11.84
C HIS A 186 -5.56 -6.39 -11.04
N THR A 187 -4.67 -5.92 -10.15
CA THR A 187 -3.92 -6.76 -9.22
C THR A 187 -4.11 -6.19 -7.82
N TYR A 188 -4.54 -7.06 -6.89
CA TYR A 188 -4.78 -6.66 -5.50
C TYR A 188 -4.17 -7.66 -4.53
N ILE A 189 -3.39 -7.14 -3.58
CA ILE A 189 -2.62 -7.91 -2.60
C ILE A 189 -2.96 -7.45 -1.19
N ASN A 190 -3.28 -8.40 -0.30
CA ASN A 190 -3.35 -8.17 1.13
C ASN A 190 -2.05 -8.59 1.80
N ALA A 191 -1.36 -7.63 2.41
CA ALA A 191 -0.16 -7.85 3.22
C ALA A 191 -0.44 -7.78 4.74
N TYR A 192 -1.62 -7.27 5.14
CA TYR A 192 -2.17 -7.19 6.50
C TYR A 192 -1.43 -6.29 7.48
N THR A 193 -0.16 -6.00 7.27
CA THR A 193 0.61 -5.02 8.05
C THR A 193 1.78 -4.46 7.24
N GLY A 194 2.18 -3.22 7.57
CA GLY A 194 3.32 -2.54 6.96
C GLY A 194 4.65 -2.74 7.69
N THR A 195 4.78 -3.77 8.53
CA THR A 195 6.04 -4.06 9.25
C THR A 195 7.16 -4.45 8.31
N GLN A 196 8.41 -4.19 8.70
CA GLN A 196 9.59 -4.44 7.88
C GLN A 196 9.67 -5.89 7.38
N VAL A 197 9.38 -6.86 8.24
CA VAL A 197 9.42 -8.30 7.90
C VAL A 197 8.39 -8.65 6.83
N VAL A 198 7.18 -8.06 6.93
CA VAL A 198 6.13 -8.27 5.92
C VAL A 198 6.47 -7.57 4.62
N LEU A 199 7.06 -6.38 4.67
CA LEU A 199 7.52 -5.70 3.47
C LEU A 199 8.63 -6.48 2.75
N ASP A 200 9.56 -7.09 3.50
CA ASP A 200 10.61 -7.94 2.91
C ASP A 200 9.97 -9.13 2.16
N ALA A 201 9.04 -9.85 2.80
CA ALA A 201 8.33 -10.96 2.18
C ALA A 201 7.44 -10.51 0.99
N LEU A 202 6.80 -9.35 1.10
CA LEU A 202 5.99 -8.76 0.02
C LEU A 202 6.84 -8.50 -1.23
N PHE A 203 8.01 -7.88 -1.06
CA PHE A 203 8.90 -7.59 -2.17
C PHE A 203 9.45 -8.87 -2.81
N ASP A 204 9.71 -9.91 -2.03
CA ASP A 204 10.09 -11.22 -2.59
C ASP A 204 8.98 -11.79 -3.48
N LYS A 205 7.71 -11.64 -3.08
CA LYS A 205 6.57 -12.07 -3.89
C LYS A 205 6.35 -11.20 -5.12
N LEU A 206 6.44 -9.88 -4.97
CA LEU A 206 6.30 -8.96 -6.09
C LEU A 206 7.34 -9.22 -7.19
N MET A 207 8.56 -9.60 -6.80
CA MET A 207 9.65 -9.89 -7.72
C MET A 207 9.73 -11.37 -8.15
N GLY A 208 8.79 -12.21 -7.70
CA GLY A 208 8.74 -13.63 -8.06
C GLY A 208 9.79 -14.52 -7.37
N ARG A 209 10.45 -14.03 -6.33
CA ARG A 209 11.39 -14.80 -5.51
C ARG A 209 10.69 -15.78 -4.55
N SER A 210 9.45 -15.49 -4.20
CA SER A 210 8.57 -16.34 -3.39
C SER A 210 7.16 -16.38 -3.98
N ALA A 211 6.50 -17.54 -3.94
CA ALA A 211 5.13 -17.69 -4.42
C ALA A 211 4.10 -17.21 -3.39
N PHE A 212 2.97 -16.68 -3.85
CA PHE A 212 1.83 -16.40 -2.99
C PHE A 212 1.19 -17.71 -2.54
N LYS A 213 1.03 -17.89 -1.23
CA LYS A 213 0.43 -19.08 -0.61
C LYS A 213 -0.75 -18.72 0.29
N GLY A 214 -0.87 -17.44 0.66
CA GLY A 214 -1.94 -16.95 1.53
C GLY A 214 -3.30 -17.06 0.84
N VAL A 215 -4.31 -17.38 1.63
CA VAL A 215 -5.72 -17.35 1.24
C VAL A 215 -6.41 -16.26 2.05
N SER A 216 -7.26 -15.46 1.41
CA SER A 216 -7.97 -14.39 2.12
C SER A 216 -8.87 -15.00 3.20
N PRO A 217 -8.75 -14.55 4.46
CA PRO A 217 -9.61 -15.03 5.55
C PRO A 217 -11.04 -14.48 5.44
N VAL A 218 -11.28 -13.53 4.56
CA VAL A 218 -12.56 -12.87 4.37
C VAL A 218 -12.87 -12.70 2.88
N ASP A 219 -14.16 -12.73 2.56
CA ASP A 219 -14.70 -12.24 1.29
C ASP A 219 -15.28 -10.84 1.54
N PRO A 220 -14.64 -9.76 1.04
CA PRO A 220 -15.12 -8.41 1.25
C PRO A 220 -16.46 -8.13 0.55
N PHE A 221 -16.87 -8.95 -0.40
CA PHE A 221 -18.11 -8.81 -1.16
C PHE A 221 -19.24 -9.71 -0.68
N CYS A 222 -19.02 -10.47 0.40
CA CYS A 222 -20.05 -11.32 1.02
C CYS A 222 -20.70 -12.34 0.05
N GLY A 223 -19.94 -12.89 -0.88
CA GLY A 223 -20.43 -13.87 -1.84
C GLY A 223 -21.21 -13.30 -3.02
N HIS A 224 -21.26 -12.00 -3.22
CA HIS A 224 -21.89 -11.40 -4.40
C HIS A 224 -21.01 -11.65 -5.63
N GLU A 225 -21.50 -12.50 -6.55
CA GLU A 225 -20.74 -12.90 -7.75
C GLU A 225 -20.49 -11.75 -8.74
N ASP A 226 -21.38 -10.77 -8.79
CA ASP A 226 -21.25 -9.56 -9.62
C ASP A 226 -20.07 -8.66 -9.22
N THR A 227 -19.50 -8.90 -8.05
CA THR A 227 -18.34 -8.16 -7.51
C THR A 227 -17.08 -9.02 -7.44
N THR A 228 -17.21 -10.35 -7.57
CA THR A 228 -16.07 -11.27 -7.70
C THR A 228 -15.63 -11.33 -9.16
N LEU A 229 -14.37 -11.23 -9.39
CA LEU A 229 -13.81 -11.26 -10.76
C LEU A 229 -13.08 -12.55 -10.99
#